data_498a1be22983b2a61de8a30299d2fe1c
#
_entry.id   498a1be22983b2a61de8a30299d2fe1c
#
_cell.length_a   1.000
_cell.length_b   1.000
_cell.length_c   1.000
_cell.angle_alpha   90.00
_cell.angle_beta   90.00
_cell.angle_gamma   90.00
#
_symmetry.space_group_name_H-M   'P 1'
#
loop_
_entity.id
_entity.type
_entity.pdbx_description
1 polymer ?
#
loop_
_entity_poly.entity_id
_entity_poly.type
_entity_poly.pdbx_seq_one_letter_code
_entity_poly.pdbx_strand_id
1 'polypeptide(L)'
;LTRAAYLWTISRMPRLWKWMYEVSDRRNMAEKPVRGIAPVERLLERLLREWKPDAVVCTYMVYPYMLDSLASRTGRAVPYLTVVTDSFVINKSWLCSKSPLWAVTDPWTRAIMEEKGLPQDRLRVTGFPVNPVLGALAEEHPLSWKEGEPFRVLYFAQRSARHARAELAGMLDANPALHVTCILGRRFRRIYPRIRDLRARYGRRLTV
;
A
#
# COMPACT_ATOMS: atom_id res chain seq x y z
N LEU A 1 4.79 16.22 4.26
CA LEU A 1 5.47 15.98 2.97
C LEU A 1 4.43 16.04 1.87
N THR A 2 4.62 16.91 0.87
CA THR A 2 3.77 16.91 -0.33
C THR A 2 3.94 15.58 -1.06
N ARG A 3 2.89 15.11 -1.76
CA ARG A 3 2.94 13.88 -2.58
C ARG A 3 4.15 13.87 -3.52
N ALA A 4 4.53 15.04 -4.06
CA ALA A 4 5.68 15.18 -4.94
C ALA A 4 7.01 14.89 -4.22
N ALA A 5 7.21 15.44 -3.01
CA ALA A 5 8.39 15.20 -2.19
C ALA A 5 8.50 13.72 -1.76
N TYR A 6 7.37 13.11 -1.37
CA TYR A 6 7.30 11.69 -1.05
C TYR A 6 7.74 10.81 -2.23
N LEU A 7 7.13 11.02 -3.41
CA LEU A 7 7.46 10.26 -4.61
C LEU A 7 8.91 10.51 -5.08
N TRP A 8 9.41 11.72 -4.91
CA TRP A 8 10.80 12.07 -5.22
C TRP A 8 11.77 11.32 -4.30
N THR A 9 11.51 11.32 -2.98
CA THR A 9 12.36 10.65 -1.99
C THR A 9 12.43 9.14 -2.26
N ILE A 10 11.31 8.48 -2.44
CA ILE A 10 11.28 7.03 -2.77
C ILE A 10 12.02 6.72 -4.06
N SER A 11 11.87 7.60 -5.07
CA SER A 11 12.43 7.33 -6.41
C SER A 11 13.92 7.64 -6.52
N ARG A 12 14.41 8.66 -5.81
CA ARG A 12 15.77 9.16 -5.92
C ARG A 12 16.68 8.74 -4.79
N MET A 13 16.11 8.51 -3.60
CA MET A 13 16.87 8.22 -2.38
C MET A 13 16.30 6.98 -1.65
N PRO A 14 16.29 5.80 -2.29
CA PRO A 14 15.68 4.59 -1.70
C PRO A 14 16.35 4.15 -0.38
N ARG A 15 17.66 4.42 -0.23
CA ARG A 15 18.39 4.15 1.02
C ARG A 15 17.95 5.06 2.16
N LEU A 16 17.72 6.35 1.88
CA LEU A 16 17.19 7.30 2.85
C LEU A 16 15.76 6.91 3.24
N TRP A 17 14.93 6.51 2.26
CA TRP A 17 13.59 6.02 2.52
C TRP A 17 13.59 4.78 3.41
N LYS A 18 14.44 3.80 3.11
CA LYS A 18 14.61 2.60 3.94
C LYS A 18 15.01 2.96 5.37
N TRP A 19 16.01 3.83 5.53
CA TRP A 19 16.43 4.32 6.84
C TRP A 19 15.29 5.04 7.60
N MET A 20 14.55 5.93 6.93
CA MET A 20 13.39 6.60 7.53
C MET A 20 12.31 5.59 7.96
N TYR A 21 12.05 4.57 7.15
CA TYR A 21 11.10 3.50 7.45
C TYR A 21 11.57 2.70 8.69
N GLU A 22 12.83 2.28 8.73
CA GLU A 22 13.40 1.56 9.86
C GLU A 22 13.42 2.39 11.15
N VAL A 23 13.71 3.69 11.05
CA VAL A 23 13.63 4.61 12.19
C VAL A 23 12.20 4.75 12.67
N SER A 24 11.22 4.85 11.77
CA SER A 24 9.80 4.92 12.14
C SER A 24 9.32 3.62 12.79
N ASP A 25 9.83 2.48 12.32
CA ASP A 25 9.51 1.17 12.90
C ASP A 25 10.12 0.96 14.30
N ARG A 26 11.30 1.54 14.55
CA ARG A 26 11.95 1.50 15.88
C ARG A 26 11.38 2.51 16.87
N ARG A 27 10.78 3.61 16.38
CA ARG A 27 10.19 4.64 17.23
C ARG A 27 8.77 4.24 17.62
N ASN A 28 8.52 4.21 18.91
CA ASN A 28 7.15 4.18 19.41
C ASN A 28 6.56 5.60 19.26
N MET A 29 5.75 5.82 18.22
CA MET A 29 5.09 7.12 17.98
C MET A 29 4.14 7.49 19.13
N ALA A 30 3.63 6.52 19.88
CA ALA A 30 2.78 6.79 21.03
C ALA A 30 3.53 7.48 22.19
N GLU A 31 4.84 7.27 22.30
CA GLU A 31 5.66 7.83 23.38
C GLU A 31 6.26 9.22 23.05
N LYS A 32 6.48 9.50 21.76
CA LYS A 32 7.13 10.75 21.34
C LYS A 32 6.36 11.42 20.19
N PRO A 33 5.80 12.61 20.43
CA PRO A 33 5.07 13.33 19.38
C PRO A 33 5.94 13.57 18.15
N VAL A 34 5.39 13.25 16.98
CA VAL A 34 6.05 13.47 15.69
C VAL A 34 5.93 14.96 15.32
N ARG A 35 6.97 15.73 15.59
CA ARG A 35 6.96 17.20 15.36
C ARG A 35 6.52 17.64 13.95
N GLY A 36 6.73 16.80 12.95
CA GLY A 36 6.39 17.12 11.54
C GLY A 36 4.92 16.98 11.16
N ILE A 37 4.06 16.41 12.02
CA ILE A 37 2.64 16.16 11.69
C ILE A 37 1.70 17.25 12.23
N ALA A 38 2.17 18.17 13.06
CA ALA A 38 1.34 19.21 13.67
C ALA A 38 0.50 20.05 12.67
N PRO A 39 0.97 20.41 11.47
CA PRO A 39 0.13 21.09 10.48
C PRO A 39 -1.04 20.23 9.99
N VAL A 40 -0.80 18.91 9.81
CA VAL A 40 -1.84 17.97 9.36
C VAL A 40 -2.84 17.71 10.48
N GLU A 41 -2.37 17.60 11.71
CA GLU A 41 -3.23 17.44 12.90
C GLU A 41 -4.16 18.64 13.07
N ARG A 42 -3.66 19.89 12.90
CA ARG A 42 -4.50 21.10 12.91
C ARG A 42 -5.55 21.10 11.81
N LEU A 43 -5.20 20.64 10.61
CA LEU A 43 -6.17 20.52 9.52
C LEU A 43 -7.23 19.47 9.86
N LEU A 44 -6.83 18.32 10.38
CA LEU A 44 -7.75 17.27 10.81
C LEU A 44 -8.70 17.78 11.91
N GLU A 45 -8.18 18.48 12.91
CA GLU A 45 -8.99 19.09 13.97
C GLU A 45 -10.05 20.05 13.42
N ARG A 46 -9.65 20.90 12.45
CA ARG A 46 -10.60 21.80 11.78
C ARG A 46 -11.68 21.03 11.03
N LEU A 47 -11.31 20.01 10.25
CA LEU A 47 -12.26 19.18 9.51
C LEU A 47 -13.25 18.47 10.44
N LEU A 48 -12.77 17.91 11.56
CA LEU A 48 -13.63 17.25 12.55
C LEU A 48 -14.63 18.24 13.20
N ARG A 49 -14.21 19.49 13.42
CA ARG A 49 -15.10 20.54 13.95
C ARG A 49 -16.15 21.01 12.94
N GLU A 50 -15.77 21.12 11.67
CA GLU A 50 -16.63 21.59 10.59
C GLU A 50 -17.65 20.52 10.17
N TRP A 51 -17.18 19.29 9.95
CA TRP A 51 -18.01 18.21 9.39
C TRP A 51 -18.76 17.41 10.47
N LYS A 52 -18.26 17.39 11.70
CA LYS A 52 -18.84 16.67 12.84
C LYS A 52 -19.22 15.22 12.48
N PRO A 53 -18.29 14.41 11.96
CA PRO A 53 -18.59 13.06 11.55
C PRO A 53 -18.98 12.20 12.76
N ASP A 54 -19.90 11.26 12.59
CA ASP A 54 -20.28 10.29 13.60
C ASP A 54 -19.19 9.25 13.85
N ALA A 55 -18.42 8.91 12.81
CA ALA A 55 -17.28 8.00 12.88
C ALA A 55 -16.23 8.32 11.79
N VAL A 56 -14.98 7.88 12.04
CA VAL A 56 -13.87 8.04 11.11
C VAL A 56 -13.29 6.68 10.75
N VAL A 57 -13.09 6.42 9.45
CA VAL A 57 -12.38 5.24 8.95
C VAL A 57 -10.97 5.67 8.55
N CYS A 58 -9.97 5.12 9.23
CA CYS A 58 -8.56 5.45 9.01
C CYS A 58 -7.90 4.37 8.16
N THR A 59 -7.51 4.71 6.93
CA THR A 59 -6.81 3.80 5.99
C THR A 59 -5.30 4.08 5.92
N TYR A 60 -4.77 4.92 6.81
CA TYR A 60 -3.36 5.27 6.88
C TYR A 60 -2.91 5.41 8.34
N MET A 61 -1.81 4.77 8.69
CA MET A 61 -1.32 4.56 10.06
C MET A 61 -1.17 5.80 10.95
N VAL A 62 -1.04 6.99 10.35
CA VAL A 62 -0.81 8.24 11.12
C VAL A 62 -2.11 8.84 11.64
N TYR A 63 -3.23 8.66 10.95
CA TYR A 63 -4.51 9.27 11.34
C TYR A 63 -5.09 8.73 12.66
N PRO A 64 -5.09 7.42 12.93
CA PRO A 64 -5.50 6.90 14.23
C PRO A 64 -4.74 7.54 15.39
N TYR A 65 -3.41 7.64 15.25
CA TYR A 65 -2.56 8.31 16.23
C TYR A 65 -2.94 9.80 16.44
N MET A 66 -3.21 10.53 15.33
CA MET A 66 -3.65 11.92 15.42
C MET A 66 -4.99 12.08 16.13
N LEU A 67 -5.94 11.16 15.89
CA LEU A 67 -7.24 11.17 16.56
C LEU A 67 -7.09 10.94 18.07
N ASP A 68 -6.23 10.03 18.50
CA ASP A 68 -5.92 9.82 19.92
C ASP A 68 -5.26 11.04 20.56
N SER A 69 -4.30 11.66 19.86
CA SER A 69 -3.65 12.89 20.29
C SER A 69 -4.65 14.04 20.46
N LEU A 70 -5.53 14.23 19.49
CA LEU A 70 -6.58 15.23 19.52
C LEU A 70 -7.56 14.98 20.66
N ALA A 71 -8.02 13.75 20.84
CA ALA A 71 -8.92 13.37 21.93
C ALA A 71 -8.30 13.66 23.30
N SER A 72 -7.02 13.30 23.49
CA SER A 72 -6.28 13.55 24.74
C SER A 72 -6.10 15.04 25.03
N ARG A 73 -5.91 15.85 23.98
CA ARG A 73 -5.67 17.30 24.13
C ARG A 73 -6.96 18.12 24.28
N THR A 74 -8.03 17.72 23.60
CA THR A 74 -9.28 18.51 23.52
C THR A 74 -10.40 17.96 24.38
N GLY A 75 -10.27 16.76 24.94
CA GLY A 75 -11.33 16.04 25.65
C GLY A 75 -12.47 15.54 24.74
N ARG A 76 -12.34 15.69 23.42
CA ARG A 76 -13.35 15.28 22.43
C ARG A 76 -12.86 14.09 21.64
N ALA A 77 -13.43 12.93 21.88
CA ALA A 77 -13.17 11.71 21.09
C ALA A 77 -14.22 11.57 19.98
N VAL A 78 -13.76 11.22 18.78
CA VAL A 78 -14.63 10.80 17.67
C VAL A 78 -14.40 9.30 17.50
N PRO A 79 -15.47 8.48 17.43
CA PRO A 79 -15.33 7.06 17.16
C PRO A 79 -14.57 6.81 15.86
N TYR A 80 -13.63 5.87 15.86
CA TYR A 80 -12.91 5.53 14.65
C TYR A 80 -12.55 4.04 14.60
N LEU A 81 -12.27 3.57 13.39
CA LEU A 81 -11.66 2.26 13.15
C LEU A 81 -10.46 2.39 12.24
N THR A 82 -9.53 1.47 12.37
CA THR A 82 -8.31 1.42 11.55
C THR A 82 -8.41 0.29 10.53
N VAL A 83 -8.29 0.63 9.25
CA VAL A 83 -8.18 -0.35 8.15
C VAL A 83 -6.72 -0.45 7.75
N VAL A 84 -6.11 -1.58 8.05
CA VAL A 84 -4.71 -1.87 7.71
C VAL A 84 -4.63 -2.22 6.24
N THR A 85 -3.88 -1.42 5.48
CA THR A 85 -3.70 -1.61 4.04
C THR A 85 -2.33 -2.20 3.67
N ASP A 86 -1.53 -2.54 4.68
CA ASP A 86 -0.29 -3.30 4.53
C ASP A 86 -0.57 -4.80 4.79
N SER A 87 0.22 -5.68 4.16
CA SER A 87 0.15 -7.12 4.32
C SER A 87 1.56 -7.68 4.50
N PHE A 88 1.73 -8.75 5.28
CA PHE A 88 2.99 -9.44 5.59
C PHE A 88 4.03 -8.62 6.37
N VAL A 89 4.28 -7.38 6.02
CA VAL A 89 5.25 -6.52 6.73
C VAL A 89 4.50 -5.34 7.34
N ILE A 90 4.19 -5.47 8.63
CA ILE A 90 3.42 -4.47 9.37
C ILE A 90 4.37 -3.58 10.17
N ASN A 91 4.43 -2.30 9.78
CA ASN A 91 5.19 -1.28 10.51
C ASN A 91 4.56 -1.01 11.88
N LYS A 92 5.39 -0.81 12.90
CA LYS A 92 4.92 -0.50 14.27
C LYS A 92 3.99 0.72 14.34
N SER A 93 4.09 1.63 13.40
CA SER A 93 3.20 2.80 13.35
C SER A 93 1.72 2.44 13.22
N TRP A 94 1.36 1.26 12.70
CA TRP A 94 -0.01 0.76 12.72
C TRP A 94 -0.50 0.42 14.13
N LEU A 95 0.42 0.13 15.04
CA LEU A 95 0.13 -0.32 16.41
C LEU A 95 0.09 0.85 17.42
N CYS A 96 0.47 2.06 17.01
CA CYS A 96 0.66 3.22 17.89
C CYS A 96 -0.64 3.93 18.26
N SER A 97 -1.79 3.36 18.01
CA SER A 97 -3.10 3.96 18.33
C SER A 97 -3.90 3.11 19.30
N LYS A 98 -4.91 3.74 19.92
CA LYS A 98 -5.88 3.08 20.79
C LYS A 98 -7.13 2.65 20.02
N SER A 99 -7.01 2.36 18.72
CA SER A 99 -8.14 1.98 17.88
C SER A 99 -8.98 0.90 18.56
N PRO A 100 -10.30 1.06 18.64
CA PRO A 100 -11.17 0.03 19.20
C PRO A 100 -11.27 -1.19 18.28
N LEU A 101 -10.96 -1.01 16.98
CA LEU A 101 -11.04 -2.07 15.98
C LEU A 101 -10.02 -1.86 14.88
N TRP A 102 -9.32 -2.92 14.51
CA TRP A 102 -8.48 -3.01 13.31
C TRP A 102 -9.10 -4.00 12.33
N ALA A 103 -9.45 -3.52 11.13
CA ALA A 103 -9.77 -4.35 9.98
C ALA A 103 -8.47 -4.70 9.25
N VAL A 104 -8.17 -5.98 9.11
CA VAL A 104 -6.93 -6.48 8.52
C VAL A 104 -7.18 -7.27 7.24
N THR A 105 -6.18 -7.34 6.38
CA THR A 105 -6.29 -7.88 5.03
C THR A 105 -6.49 -9.39 4.98
N ASP A 106 -5.87 -10.13 5.90
CA ASP A 106 -5.81 -11.59 5.84
C ASP A 106 -5.47 -12.19 7.23
N PRO A 107 -5.69 -13.50 7.44
CA PRO A 107 -5.39 -14.16 8.70
C PRO A 107 -3.91 -14.09 9.10
N TRP A 108 -3.00 -14.07 8.12
CA TRP A 108 -1.55 -13.97 8.38
C TRP A 108 -1.19 -12.60 8.96
N THR A 109 -1.70 -11.53 8.35
CA THR A 109 -1.56 -10.16 8.87
C THR A 109 -2.13 -10.04 10.28
N ARG A 110 -3.28 -10.66 10.55
CA ARG A 110 -3.86 -10.74 11.89
C ARG A 110 -2.89 -11.37 12.88
N ALA A 111 -2.35 -12.56 12.57
CA ALA A 111 -1.42 -13.27 13.45
C ALA A 111 -0.17 -12.44 13.76
N ILE A 112 0.41 -11.76 12.76
CA ILE A 112 1.55 -10.84 12.95
C ILE A 112 1.21 -9.69 13.90
N MET A 113 0.02 -9.13 13.82
CA MET A 113 -0.40 -8.03 14.68
C MET A 113 -0.70 -8.49 16.11
N GLU A 114 -1.24 -9.70 16.28
CA GLU A 114 -1.40 -10.36 17.59
C GLU A 114 -0.03 -10.62 18.24
N GLU A 115 0.94 -11.17 17.50
CA GLU A 115 2.32 -11.39 17.97
C GLU A 115 2.98 -10.06 18.40
N LYS A 116 2.67 -8.97 17.73
CA LYS A 116 3.14 -7.62 18.08
C LYS A 116 2.38 -6.99 19.26
N GLY A 117 1.43 -7.69 19.88
CA GLY A 117 0.78 -7.31 21.12
C GLY A 117 -0.59 -6.65 20.99
N LEU A 118 -1.22 -6.68 19.81
CA LEU A 118 -2.60 -6.21 19.70
C LEU A 118 -3.59 -7.26 20.20
N PRO A 119 -4.65 -6.83 20.95
CA PRO A 119 -5.68 -7.74 21.44
C PRO A 119 -6.45 -8.40 20.29
N GLN A 120 -6.61 -9.72 20.37
CA GLN A 120 -7.29 -10.54 19.37
C GLN A 120 -8.76 -10.12 19.13
N ASP A 121 -9.45 -9.70 20.17
CA ASP A 121 -10.83 -9.24 20.13
C ASP A 121 -11.02 -7.94 19.34
N ARG A 122 -9.96 -7.17 19.15
CA ARG A 122 -9.95 -5.93 18.35
C ARG A 122 -9.53 -6.13 16.90
N LEU A 123 -9.14 -7.34 16.49
CA LEU A 123 -8.68 -7.64 15.13
C LEU A 123 -9.76 -8.40 14.35
N ARG A 124 -10.13 -7.89 13.18
CA ARG A 124 -11.10 -8.53 12.27
C ARG A 124 -10.49 -8.67 10.88
N VAL A 125 -10.53 -9.88 10.35
CA VAL A 125 -10.15 -10.13 8.96
C VAL A 125 -11.32 -9.74 8.08
N THR A 126 -11.12 -8.71 7.25
CA THR A 126 -12.16 -8.16 6.35
C THR A 126 -11.78 -8.25 4.87
N GLY A 127 -10.58 -8.68 4.56
CA GLY A 127 -10.03 -8.62 3.21
C GLY A 127 -9.35 -7.28 2.91
N PHE A 128 -8.68 -7.22 1.78
CA PHE A 128 -8.06 -5.98 1.29
C PHE A 128 -9.15 -5.07 0.70
N PRO A 129 -9.20 -3.78 1.06
CA PRO A 129 -10.21 -2.86 0.53
C PRO A 129 -9.96 -2.58 -0.95
N VAL A 130 -10.74 -3.21 -1.81
CA VAL A 130 -10.71 -3.03 -3.26
C VAL A 130 -12.00 -2.40 -3.76
N ASN A 131 -11.95 -1.83 -4.97
CA ASN A 131 -13.17 -1.33 -5.61
C ASN A 131 -14.14 -2.50 -5.84
N PRO A 132 -15.40 -2.41 -5.38
CA PRO A 132 -16.41 -3.47 -5.56
C PRO A 132 -16.61 -3.92 -7.01
N VAL A 133 -16.40 -3.03 -7.98
CA VAL A 133 -16.45 -3.36 -9.41
C VAL A 133 -15.45 -4.46 -9.79
N LEU A 134 -14.28 -4.51 -9.13
CA LEU A 134 -13.30 -5.57 -9.39
C LEU A 134 -13.77 -6.92 -8.87
N GLY A 135 -14.53 -6.96 -7.77
CA GLY A 135 -15.16 -8.18 -7.27
C GLY A 135 -16.19 -8.72 -8.25
N ALA A 136 -17.12 -7.87 -8.69
CA ALA A 136 -18.13 -8.25 -9.68
C ALA A 136 -17.50 -8.75 -11.00
N LEU A 137 -16.48 -8.06 -11.52
CA LEU A 137 -15.74 -8.51 -12.71
C LEU A 137 -15.05 -9.86 -12.52
N ALA A 138 -14.55 -10.16 -11.33
CA ALA A 138 -13.92 -11.45 -11.05
C ALA A 138 -14.93 -12.60 -10.99
N GLU A 139 -16.15 -12.34 -10.53
CA GLU A 139 -17.26 -13.30 -10.55
C GLU A 139 -17.76 -13.56 -11.98
N GLU A 140 -17.92 -12.50 -12.79
CA GLU A 140 -18.31 -12.61 -14.19
C GLU A 140 -17.24 -13.31 -15.06
N HIS A 141 -15.97 -13.11 -14.73
CA HIS A 141 -14.83 -13.63 -15.49
C HIS A 141 -13.88 -14.44 -14.59
N PRO A 142 -14.31 -15.61 -14.10
CA PRO A 142 -13.46 -16.44 -13.27
C PRO A 142 -12.17 -16.81 -14.01
N LEU A 143 -11.05 -16.75 -13.32
CA LEU A 143 -9.76 -17.16 -13.86
C LEU A 143 -9.83 -18.65 -14.22
N SER A 144 -9.84 -18.95 -15.51
CA SER A 144 -9.70 -20.31 -16.03
C SER A 144 -8.48 -20.34 -16.94
N TRP A 145 -7.46 -21.07 -16.54
CA TRP A 145 -6.32 -21.39 -17.40
C TRP A 145 -6.27 -22.90 -17.59
N LYS A 146 -6.06 -23.33 -18.83
CA LYS A 146 -5.89 -24.74 -19.18
C LYS A 146 -4.48 -24.98 -19.66
N GLU A 147 -3.95 -26.17 -19.37
CA GLU A 147 -2.65 -26.56 -19.88
C GLU A 147 -2.62 -26.49 -21.42
N GLY A 148 -1.57 -25.90 -21.98
CA GLY A 148 -1.45 -25.63 -23.41
C GLY A 148 -1.96 -24.26 -23.87
N GLU A 149 -2.71 -23.54 -23.05
CA GLU A 149 -3.11 -22.16 -23.34
C GLU A 149 -2.02 -21.15 -22.95
N PRO A 150 -1.97 -19.96 -23.61
CA PRO A 150 -1.08 -18.89 -23.20
C PRO A 150 -1.36 -18.46 -21.76
N PHE A 151 -0.34 -18.49 -20.91
CA PHE A 151 -0.44 -17.96 -19.55
C PHE A 151 -0.28 -16.43 -19.56
N ARG A 152 -1.35 -15.71 -19.29
CA ARG A 152 -1.40 -14.23 -19.39
C ARG A 152 -1.05 -13.57 -18.07
N VAL A 153 -0.05 -12.69 -18.09
CA VAL A 153 0.41 -11.94 -16.92
C VAL A 153 0.28 -10.45 -17.15
N LEU A 154 -0.31 -9.75 -16.20
CA LEU A 154 -0.31 -8.30 -16.13
C LEU A 154 0.84 -7.85 -15.22
N TYR A 155 1.83 -7.17 -15.79
CA TYR A 155 3.02 -6.72 -15.08
C TYR A 155 3.06 -5.20 -14.95
N PHE A 156 3.13 -4.69 -13.72
CA PHE A 156 3.28 -3.27 -13.44
C PHE A 156 4.75 -2.91 -13.21
N ALA A 157 5.37 -2.19 -14.14
CA ALA A 157 6.76 -1.79 -14.05
C ALA A 157 6.96 -0.67 -13.01
N GLN A 158 7.21 -1.03 -11.76
CA GLN A 158 7.38 -0.07 -10.66
C GLN A 158 8.84 0.33 -10.39
N ARG A 159 9.80 -0.46 -10.85
CA ARG A 159 11.23 -0.25 -10.63
C ARG A 159 11.89 0.61 -11.72
N SER A 160 13.21 0.66 -11.71
CA SER A 160 13.96 1.35 -12.76
C SER A 160 13.79 0.65 -14.11
N ALA A 161 14.04 1.37 -15.22
CA ALA A 161 13.95 0.81 -16.56
C ALA A 161 14.86 -0.42 -16.76
N ARG A 162 16.06 -0.44 -16.11
CA ARG A 162 16.97 -1.58 -16.15
C ARG A 162 16.36 -2.83 -15.49
N HIS A 163 15.72 -2.67 -14.32
CA HIS A 163 15.06 -3.79 -13.63
C HIS A 163 13.86 -4.28 -14.43
N ALA A 164 13.00 -3.36 -14.90
CA ALA A 164 11.84 -3.74 -15.70
C ALA A 164 12.23 -4.53 -16.95
N ARG A 165 13.32 -4.13 -17.61
CA ARG A 165 13.88 -4.85 -18.77
C ARG A 165 14.34 -6.26 -18.38
N ALA A 166 15.11 -6.39 -17.32
CA ALA A 166 15.64 -7.68 -16.86
C ALA A 166 14.51 -8.62 -16.41
N GLU A 167 13.53 -8.10 -15.68
CA GLU A 167 12.37 -8.87 -15.21
C GLU A 167 11.51 -9.35 -16.38
N LEU A 168 11.20 -8.48 -17.36
CA LEU A 168 10.43 -8.86 -18.55
C LEU A 168 11.16 -9.92 -19.40
N ALA A 169 12.45 -9.71 -19.64
CA ALA A 169 13.25 -10.68 -20.39
C ALA A 169 13.32 -12.02 -19.66
N GLY A 170 13.62 -11.99 -18.35
CA GLY A 170 13.71 -13.20 -17.54
C GLY A 170 12.41 -14.02 -17.51
N MET A 171 11.27 -13.36 -17.35
CA MET A 171 9.95 -14.01 -17.38
C MET A 171 9.67 -14.65 -18.73
N LEU A 172 9.90 -13.92 -19.84
CA LEU A 172 9.58 -14.37 -21.19
C LEU A 172 10.56 -15.41 -21.72
N ASP A 173 11.82 -15.40 -21.26
CA ASP A 173 12.81 -16.44 -21.59
C ASP A 173 12.55 -17.73 -20.80
N ALA A 174 12.11 -17.61 -19.53
CA ALA A 174 11.86 -18.77 -18.67
C ALA A 174 10.65 -19.62 -19.11
N ASN A 175 9.63 -18.99 -19.73
CA ASN A 175 8.42 -19.70 -20.10
C ASN A 175 7.90 -19.26 -21.49
N PRO A 176 7.98 -20.15 -22.51
CA PRO A 176 7.47 -19.87 -23.86
C PRO A 176 5.96 -19.62 -23.94
N ALA A 177 5.18 -20.20 -23.04
CA ALA A 177 3.72 -20.02 -22.99
C ALA A 177 3.31 -18.69 -22.34
N LEU A 178 4.27 -17.93 -21.75
CA LEU A 178 3.97 -16.69 -21.05
C LEU A 178 3.69 -15.54 -22.03
N HIS A 179 2.56 -14.85 -21.83
CA HIS A 179 2.19 -13.63 -22.49
C HIS A 179 2.10 -12.52 -21.46
N VAL A 180 2.88 -11.44 -21.61
CA VAL A 180 2.98 -10.36 -20.65
C VAL A 180 2.40 -9.07 -21.22
N THR A 181 1.43 -8.49 -20.51
CA THR A 181 1.00 -7.10 -20.73
C THR A 181 1.68 -6.21 -19.71
N CYS A 182 2.58 -5.35 -20.17
CA CYS A 182 3.38 -4.48 -19.30
C CYS A 182 2.74 -3.08 -19.17
N ILE A 183 2.34 -2.71 -17.96
CA ILE A 183 1.82 -1.37 -17.65
C ILE A 183 2.94 -0.49 -17.11
N LEU A 184 3.25 0.59 -17.82
CA LEU A 184 4.33 1.53 -17.46
C LEU A 184 3.85 2.73 -16.63
N GLY A 185 2.56 3.04 -16.67
CA GLY A 185 1.96 4.14 -15.95
C GLY A 185 2.66 5.49 -16.26
N ARG A 186 2.88 6.29 -15.22
CA ARG A 186 3.54 7.61 -15.35
C ARG A 186 5.01 7.55 -15.77
N ARG A 187 5.62 6.38 -15.74
CA ARG A 187 7.03 6.17 -16.12
C ARG A 187 7.23 5.80 -17.58
N PHE A 188 6.15 5.81 -18.39
CA PHE A 188 6.19 5.44 -19.81
C PHE A 188 7.37 6.08 -20.54
N ARG A 189 7.49 7.41 -20.53
CA ARG A 189 8.57 8.13 -21.24
C ARG A 189 9.99 7.69 -20.85
N ARG A 190 10.16 7.17 -19.64
CA ARG A 190 11.46 6.79 -19.09
C ARG A 190 11.79 5.32 -19.30
N ILE A 191 10.78 4.45 -19.26
CA ILE A 191 10.97 2.99 -19.33
C ILE A 191 10.82 2.50 -20.77
N TYR A 192 9.81 2.97 -21.50
CA TYR A 192 9.49 2.49 -22.83
C TYR A 192 10.68 2.47 -23.81
N PRO A 193 11.49 3.54 -23.95
CA PRO A 193 12.62 3.54 -24.87
C PRO A 193 13.65 2.42 -24.63
N ARG A 194 13.69 1.90 -23.39
CA ARG A 194 14.66 0.88 -22.96
C ARG A 194 14.13 -0.54 -23.02
N ILE A 195 12.84 -0.72 -23.30
CA ILE A 195 12.21 -2.03 -23.43
C ILE A 195 11.54 -2.25 -24.78
N ARG A 196 11.49 -1.23 -25.64
CA ARG A 196 10.81 -1.30 -26.94
C ARG A 196 11.37 -2.39 -27.85
N ASP A 197 12.66 -2.66 -27.76
CA ASP A 197 13.33 -3.72 -28.53
C ASP A 197 12.91 -5.13 -28.07
N LEU A 198 12.47 -5.30 -26.81
CA LEU A 198 11.93 -6.56 -26.34
C LEU A 198 10.65 -6.94 -27.10
N ARG A 199 9.86 -5.96 -27.55
CA ARG A 199 8.68 -6.24 -28.39
C ARG A 199 9.08 -6.89 -29.73
N ALA A 200 10.17 -6.45 -30.33
CA ALA A 200 10.70 -7.09 -31.54
C ALA A 200 11.18 -8.52 -31.27
N ARG A 201 11.83 -8.73 -30.10
CA ARG A 201 12.35 -10.04 -29.69
C ARG A 201 11.25 -11.05 -29.37
N TYR A 202 10.22 -10.63 -28.62
CA TYR A 202 9.18 -11.55 -28.10
C TYR A 202 7.86 -11.47 -28.86
N GLY A 203 7.72 -10.55 -29.82
CA GLY A 203 6.56 -10.42 -30.67
C GLY A 203 5.25 -10.26 -29.90
N ARG A 204 4.25 -11.09 -30.23
CA ARG A 204 2.92 -11.09 -29.61
C ARG A 204 2.91 -11.46 -28.11
N ARG A 205 4.01 -12.02 -27.61
CA ARG A 205 4.14 -12.41 -26.19
C ARG A 205 4.38 -11.21 -25.26
N LEU A 206 4.72 -10.04 -25.80
CA LEU A 206 4.89 -8.82 -25.02
C LEU A 206 4.07 -7.66 -25.58
N THR A 207 3.06 -7.22 -24.80
CA THR A 207 2.30 -5.98 -25.00
C THR A 207 2.78 -4.93 -24.01
N VAL A 208 2.93 -3.65 -24.45
CA VAL A 208 3.39 -2.53 -23.60
C VAL A 208 2.48 -1.33 -23.80
#